data_1b0a03b2b76767dee2e7327aca2f5c8a
#
_entry.id   1b0a03b2b76767dee2e7327aca2f5c8a
#
_cell.length_a   1.000
_cell.length_b   1.000
_cell.length_c   1.000
_cell.angle_alpha   90.00
_cell.angle_beta   90.00
_cell.angle_gamma   90.00
#
_symmetry.space_group_name_H-M   'P 1'
#
loop_
_entity.id
_entity.type
_entity.pdbx_description
1 polymer ?
#
loop_
_entity_poly.entity_id
_entity_poly.type
_entity_poly.pdbx_seq_one_letter_code
_entity_poly.pdbx_strand_id
1 'polypeptide(L)'
;MSKNNYINEDTYQTLQEVSIETQSDYEKAREPLWKQNTNEFEKYQIFVGTPVHSDESIHYTQALIEFQKECFQKKLKVSFHLIKSSLVTQGRNLCVAGFLESKATHLLFIDSDIYFQGKSIFTMLKANKDIISVPYPLKTLMWDKAFKKMQEGKIKSPDDIRRSLHTYPMKVPDANNIKLNKGVMEVTDSPTGCMLIKREVIEKMIEKYPDKQIVQKTVINGQYVNKPNMWNFFDTLHDPKEKTYNGEDFAFCKLWRDLGGKCHAYITDAIVHVGEHQYQGKFYDELISSK
;
A
#
# COMPACT_ATOMS: atom_id res chain seq x y z
N MET A 1 23.90 14.69 -8.99
CA MET A 1 22.48 14.83 -9.39
C MET A 1 21.80 13.50 -9.09
N SER A 2 21.07 13.40 -8.00
CA SER A 2 20.30 12.18 -7.69
C SER A 2 19.15 12.09 -8.69
N LYS A 3 19.11 11.01 -9.47
CA LYS A 3 17.96 10.74 -10.33
C LYS A 3 16.76 10.50 -9.43
N ASN A 4 15.75 11.33 -9.59
CA ASN A 4 14.47 11.21 -8.88
C ASN A 4 13.82 9.91 -9.34
N ASN A 5 13.97 8.83 -8.54
CA ASN A 5 13.45 7.49 -8.83
C ASN A 5 11.95 7.35 -8.50
N TYR A 6 11.21 8.46 -8.41
CA TYR A 6 9.76 8.40 -8.41
C TYR A 6 9.28 7.87 -9.76
N ILE A 7 8.20 7.13 -9.77
CA ILE A 7 7.49 6.78 -11.00
C ILE A 7 6.97 8.09 -11.59
N ASN A 8 7.75 8.64 -12.49
CA ASN A 8 7.43 9.84 -13.26
C ASN A 8 6.71 9.47 -14.56
N GLU A 9 6.38 10.45 -15.38
CA GLU A 9 5.69 10.22 -16.66
C GLU A 9 6.44 9.26 -17.59
N ASP A 10 7.77 9.32 -17.61
CA ASP A 10 8.60 8.46 -18.46
C ASP A 10 8.57 7.00 -17.96
N THR A 11 8.51 6.79 -16.64
CA THR A 11 8.34 5.47 -16.04
C THR A 11 6.98 4.86 -16.37
N TYR A 12 5.91 5.67 -16.43
CA TYR A 12 4.59 5.20 -16.87
C TYR A 12 4.58 4.78 -18.35
N GLN A 13 5.34 5.46 -19.22
CA GLN A 13 5.48 5.05 -20.62
C GLN A 13 6.18 3.70 -20.74
N THR A 14 7.28 3.51 -20.03
CA THR A 14 8.02 2.24 -20.00
C THR A 14 7.16 1.10 -19.46
N LEU A 15 6.32 1.36 -18.42
CA LEU A 15 5.35 0.39 -17.92
C LEU A 15 4.28 0.03 -18.95
N GLN A 16 3.84 0.97 -19.78
CA GLN A 16 2.86 0.71 -20.83
C GLN A 16 3.43 -0.14 -21.96
N GLU A 17 4.69 0.05 -22.33
CA GLU A 17 5.37 -0.72 -23.37
C GLU A 17 5.71 -2.16 -22.94
N VAL A 18 6.10 -2.35 -21.67
CA VAL A 18 6.37 -3.69 -21.10
C VAL A 18 5.08 -4.49 -20.87
N SER A 19 3.91 -3.83 -20.84
CA SER A 19 2.70 -4.43 -20.27
C SER A 19 1.84 -5.21 -21.25
N ILE A 20 1.95 -5.04 -22.56
CA ILE A 20 0.91 -5.56 -23.49
C ILE A 20 0.97 -7.08 -23.62
N GLU A 21 2.14 -7.70 -23.74
CA GLU A 21 2.27 -9.17 -23.79
C GLU A 21 2.10 -9.82 -22.41
N THR A 22 2.68 -9.22 -21.38
CA THR A 22 2.60 -9.73 -19.99
C THR A 22 1.23 -9.58 -19.36
N GLN A 23 0.44 -8.56 -19.74
CA GLN A 23 -0.92 -8.35 -19.22
C GLN A 23 -1.89 -9.41 -19.75
N SER A 24 -1.79 -9.78 -21.02
CA SER A 24 -2.60 -10.86 -21.62
C SER A 24 -2.28 -12.22 -20.98
N ASP A 25 -1.00 -12.53 -20.74
CA ASP A 25 -0.58 -13.79 -20.13
C ASP A 25 -0.92 -13.82 -18.64
N TYR A 26 -0.87 -12.66 -17.96
CA TYR A 26 -1.31 -12.52 -16.58
C TYR A 26 -2.82 -12.71 -16.42
N GLU A 27 -3.62 -12.11 -17.28
CA GLU A 27 -5.09 -12.26 -17.26
C GLU A 27 -5.52 -13.70 -17.54
N LYS A 28 -4.84 -14.41 -18.46
CA LYS A 28 -5.06 -15.84 -18.70
C LYS A 28 -4.63 -16.72 -17.52
N ALA A 29 -3.55 -16.35 -16.81
CA ALA A 29 -3.05 -17.07 -15.64
C ALA A 29 -3.79 -16.74 -14.34
N ARG A 30 -4.58 -15.66 -14.29
CA ARG A 30 -5.22 -15.11 -13.10
C ARG A 30 -6.36 -15.96 -12.56
N GLU A 31 -7.18 -16.53 -13.44
CA GLU A 31 -8.33 -17.35 -13.03
C GLU A 31 -7.94 -18.60 -12.21
N PRO A 32 -6.87 -19.34 -12.53
CA PRO A 32 -6.49 -20.52 -11.76
C PRO A 32 -5.93 -20.23 -10.36
N LEU A 33 -5.27 -19.07 -10.13
CA LEU A 33 -4.49 -18.83 -8.91
C LEU A 33 -5.33 -18.67 -7.66
N TRP A 34 -6.54 -18.17 -7.73
CA TRP A 34 -7.39 -17.92 -6.56
C TRP A 34 -8.60 -18.85 -6.45
N LYS A 35 -8.90 -19.60 -7.51
CA LYS A 35 -9.93 -20.67 -7.49
C LYS A 35 -9.38 -22.00 -6.95
N GLN A 36 -8.07 -22.16 -6.80
CA GLN A 36 -7.46 -23.42 -6.40
C GLN A 36 -7.39 -23.60 -4.89
N ASN A 37 -7.81 -24.76 -4.44
CA ASN A 37 -7.63 -25.40 -3.12
C ASN A 37 -7.92 -24.54 -1.86
N THR A 38 -9.08 -24.75 -1.26
CA THR A 38 -9.56 -24.03 -0.06
C THR A 38 -8.66 -24.19 1.17
N ASN A 39 -7.78 -25.18 1.23
CA ASN A 39 -6.89 -25.44 2.38
C ASN A 39 -5.51 -24.80 2.25
N GLU A 40 -5.19 -24.18 1.10
CA GLU A 40 -3.88 -23.57 0.86
C GLU A 40 -3.54 -22.46 1.84
N PHE A 41 -4.55 -21.73 2.31
CA PHE A 41 -4.39 -20.59 3.19
C PHE A 41 -4.44 -20.93 4.69
N GLU A 42 -4.79 -22.15 5.07
CA GLU A 42 -4.96 -22.59 6.46
C GLU A 42 -3.68 -22.44 7.31
N LYS A 43 -2.52 -22.51 6.65
CA LYS A 43 -1.19 -22.31 7.28
C LYS A 43 -0.89 -20.86 7.66
N TYR A 44 -1.65 -19.90 7.13
CA TYR A 44 -1.44 -18.49 7.39
C TYR A 44 -2.37 -17.98 8.48
N GLN A 45 -1.89 -17.02 9.22
CA GLN A 45 -2.67 -16.23 10.16
C GLN A 45 -2.29 -14.76 9.96
N ILE A 46 -3.27 -13.92 9.66
CA ILE A 46 -3.08 -12.49 9.39
C ILE A 46 -3.55 -11.66 10.58
N PHE A 47 -2.69 -10.76 11.01
CA PHE A 47 -3.02 -9.65 11.89
C PHE A 47 -3.25 -8.42 11.00
N VAL A 48 -4.48 -7.96 10.87
CA VAL A 48 -4.80 -6.71 10.16
C VAL A 48 -4.68 -5.56 11.15
N GLY A 49 -3.71 -4.69 10.92
CA GLY A 49 -3.46 -3.49 11.71
C GLY A 49 -3.92 -2.25 10.97
N THR A 50 -4.85 -1.50 11.56
CA THR A 50 -5.38 -0.28 10.98
C THR A 50 -5.17 0.89 11.93
N PRO A 51 -4.22 1.79 11.64
CA PRO A 51 -4.14 3.07 12.34
C PRO A 51 -5.32 3.96 11.93
N VAL A 52 -6.05 4.49 12.91
CA VAL A 52 -7.21 5.36 12.69
C VAL A 52 -6.91 6.71 13.34
N HIS A 53 -7.00 7.81 12.56
CA HIS A 53 -6.83 9.16 13.11
C HIS A 53 -8.14 9.69 13.71
N SER A 54 -9.18 9.79 12.91
CA SER A 54 -10.50 10.26 13.33
C SER A 54 -11.55 9.17 13.20
N ASP A 55 -11.90 8.83 11.97
CA ASP A 55 -12.95 7.89 11.61
C ASP A 55 -12.47 6.95 10.50
N GLU A 56 -13.14 5.82 10.38
CA GLU A 56 -12.97 4.90 9.25
C GLU A 56 -14.03 5.17 8.17
N SER A 57 -13.61 4.96 6.92
CA SER A 57 -14.52 5.03 5.78
C SER A 57 -15.49 3.84 5.77
N ILE A 58 -16.77 4.07 5.42
CA ILE A 58 -17.75 3.00 5.19
C ILE A 58 -17.27 2.01 4.13
N HIS A 59 -16.52 2.47 3.13
CA HIS A 59 -15.95 1.62 2.09
C HIS A 59 -14.86 0.69 2.64
N TYR A 60 -14.05 1.17 3.61
CA TYR A 60 -13.10 0.35 4.34
C TYR A 60 -13.83 -0.72 5.16
N THR A 61 -14.85 -0.33 5.92
CA THR A 61 -15.65 -1.27 6.71
C THR A 61 -16.28 -2.35 5.84
N GLN A 62 -16.85 -1.98 4.69
CA GLN A 62 -17.38 -2.93 3.71
C GLN A 62 -16.31 -3.91 3.22
N ALA A 63 -15.12 -3.40 2.84
CA ALA A 63 -14.01 -4.24 2.38
C ALA A 63 -13.55 -5.24 3.46
N LEU A 64 -13.52 -4.83 4.75
CA LEU A 64 -13.19 -5.73 5.86
C LEU A 64 -14.21 -6.87 6.02
N ILE A 65 -15.51 -6.56 5.95
CA ILE A 65 -16.58 -7.54 6.07
C ILE A 65 -16.52 -8.57 4.92
N GLU A 66 -16.31 -8.09 3.70
CA GLU A 66 -16.14 -8.92 2.51
C GLU A 66 -14.89 -9.82 2.65
N PHE A 67 -13.76 -9.25 3.06
CA PHE A 67 -12.52 -9.98 3.28
C PHE A 67 -12.64 -11.02 4.40
N GLN A 68 -13.30 -10.69 5.50
CA GLN A 68 -13.57 -11.65 6.59
C GLN A 68 -14.37 -12.86 6.09
N LYS A 69 -15.41 -12.62 5.28
CA LYS A 69 -16.21 -13.70 4.67
C LYS A 69 -15.35 -14.58 3.76
N GLU A 70 -14.51 -13.98 2.91
CA GLU A 70 -13.60 -14.72 2.04
C GLU A 70 -12.55 -15.50 2.83
N CYS A 71 -11.99 -14.94 3.92
CA CYS A 71 -11.06 -15.61 4.81
C CYS A 71 -11.71 -16.87 5.43
N PHE A 72 -12.95 -16.76 5.91
CA PHE A 72 -13.68 -17.88 6.44
C PHE A 72 -13.86 -19.00 5.40
N GLN A 73 -14.27 -18.65 4.18
CA GLN A 73 -14.43 -19.61 3.08
C GLN A 73 -13.14 -20.34 2.71
N LYS A 74 -11.99 -19.64 2.84
CA LYS A 74 -10.66 -20.16 2.49
C LYS A 74 -9.88 -20.69 3.69
N LYS A 75 -10.53 -20.79 4.87
CA LYS A 75 -9.92 -21.22 6.15
C LYS A 75 -8.65 -20.41 6.53
N LEU A 76 -8.56 -19.17 6.08
CA LEU A 76 -7.52 -18.25 6.50
C LEU A 76 -7.87 -17.61 7.84
N LYS A 77 -6.98 -17.75 8.83
CA LYS A 77 -7.18 -17.09 10.13
C LYS A 77 -6.86 -15.61 10.01
N VAL A 78 -7.78 -14.77 10.48
CA VAL A 78 -7.62 -13.31 10.44
C VAL A 78 -8.09 -12.69 11.75
N SER A 79 -7.40 -11.66 12.21
CA SER A 79 -7.84 -10.78 13.31
C SER A 79 -7.70 -9.33 12.89
N PHE A 80 -8.65 -8.49 13.31
CA PHE A 80 -8.71 -7.07 12.95
C PHE A 80 -8.45 -6.22 14.17
N HIS A 81 -7.53 -5.25 14.06
CA HIS A 81 -7.08 -4.37 15.13
C HIS A 81 -7.06 -2.93 14.65
N LEU A 82 -8.07 -2.16 15.06
CA LEU A 82 -8.17 -0.73 14.79
C LEU A 82 -7.58 0.02 15.97
N ILE A 83 -6.56 0.83 15.72
CA ILE A 83 -5.83 1.56 16.75
C ILE A 83 -5.96 3.05 16.51
N LYS A 84 -6.73 3.72 17.36
CA LYS A 84 -6.88 5.18 17.30
C LYS A 84 -5.61 5.86 17.79
N SER A 85 -5.03 6.70 16.94
CA SER A 85 -3.83 7.47 17.23
C SER A 85 -3.83 8.79 16.47
N SER A 86 -3.41 9.86 17.12
CA SER A 86 -3.25 11.18 16.49
C SER A 86 -2.02 11.24 15.55
N LEU A 87 -1.08 10.31 15.72
CA LEU A 87 0.13 10.19 14.89
C LEU A 87 0.12 8.84 14.17
N VAL A 88 0.20 8.85 12.86
CA VAL A 88 0.24 7.62 12.05
C VAL A 88 1.45 6.76 12.40
N THR A 89 2.61 7.36 12.64
CA THR A 89 3.84 6.68 13.07
C THR A 89 3.62 5.89 14.36
N GLN A 90 3.01 6.49 15.37
CA GLN A 90 2.65 5.85 16.62
C GLN A 90 1.64 4.72 16.40
N GLY A 91 0.57 4.97 15.62
CA GLY A 91 -0.46 3.97 15.31
C GLY A 91 0.14 2.72 14.66
N ARG A 92 1.03 2.89 13.68
CA ARG A 92 1.71 1.77 13.02
C ARG A 92 2.62 1.00 13.98
N ASN A 93 3.41 1.67 14.82
CA ASN A 93 4.27 1.01 15.80
C ASN A 93 3.45 0.28 16.88
N LEU A 94 2.26 0.78 17.26
CA LEU A 94 1.33 0.07 18.14
C LEU A 94 0.74 -1.18 17.46
N CYS A 95 0.44 -1.11 16.15
CA CYS A 95 0.02 -2.30 15.37
C CYS A 95 1.13 -3.35 15.36
N VAL A 96 2.40 -2.96 15.18
CA VAL A 96 3.55 -3.88 15.24
C VAL A 96 3.65 -4.53 16.63
N ALA A 97 3.50 -3.76 17.70
CA ALA A 97 3.52 -4.31 19.07
C ALA A 97 2.41 -5.35 19.29
N GLY A 98 1.16 -5.04 18.87
CA GLY A 98 0.06 -5.99 18.93
C GLY A 98 0.28 -7.23 18.06
N PHE A 99 0.85 -7.07 16.88
CA PHE A 99 1.24 -8.18 16.02
C PHE A 99 2.27 -9.10 16.69
N LEU A 100 3.28 -8.56 17.33
CA LEU A 100 4.30 -9.33 18.06
C LEU A 100 3.72 -10.11 19.25
N GLU A 101 2.70 -9.56 19.91
CA GLU A 101 1.97 -10.24 21.00
C GLU A 101 1.06 -11.37 20.46
N SER A 102 0.77 -11.41 19.17
CA SER A 102 -0.05 -12.44 18.52
C SER A 102 0.79 -13.61 18.01
N LYS A 103 0.12 -14.66 17.50
CA LYS A 103 0.75 -15.77 16.77
C LYS A 103 0.64 -15.62 15.25
N ALA A 104 0.23 -14.47 14.75
CA ALA A 104 0.03 -14.25 13.33
C ALA A 104 1.33 -14.40 12.54
N THR A 105 1.26 -14.99 11.36
CA THR A 105 2.39 -15.20 10.46
C THR A 105 2.72 -13.95 9.63
N HIS A 106 1.70 -13.11 9.44
CA HIS A 106 1.82 -11.89 8.63
C HIS A 106 1.10 -10.72 9.32
N LEU A 107 1.71 -9.55 9.23
CA LEU A 107 1.08 -8.26 9.50
C LEU A 107 0.57 -7.70 8.18
N LEU A 108 -0.70 -7.35 8.12
CA LEU A 108 -1.31 -6.64 7.00
C LEU A 108 -1.75 -5.25 7.47
N PHE A 109 -1.08 -4.22 7.01
CA PHE A 109 -1.58 -2.88 7.16
C PHE A 109 -2.66 -2.59 6.13
N ILE A 110 -3.78 -2.05 6.58
CA ILE A 110 -4.80 -1.43 5.74
C ILE A 110 -5.17 -0.10 6.38
N ASP A 111 -5.02 1.01 5.66
CA ASP A 111 -5.44 2.32 6.17
C ASP A 111 -6.97 2.43 6.17
N SER A 112 -7.50 3.21 7.13
CA SER A 112 -8.95 3.31 7.41
C SER A 112 -9.78 3.96 6.28
N ASP A 113 -9.13 4.41 5.23
CA ASP A 113 -9.71 5.03 4.05
C ASP A 113 -9.39 4.28 2.74
N ILE A 114 -8.93 3.04 2.85
CA ILE A 114 -8.64 2.17 1.70
C ILE A 114 -9.78 1.15 1.50
N TYR A 115 -10.38 1.15 0.30
CA TYR A 115 -11.20 0.04 -0.16
C TYR A 115 -10.36 -0.91 -0.99
N PHE A 116 -10.26 -2.15 -0.56
CA PHE A 116 -9.45 -3.20 -1.17
C PHE A 116 -10.27 -4.44 -1.50
N GLN A 117 -9.75 -5.33 -2.31
CA GLN A 117 -10.38 -6.61 -2.63
C GLN A 117 -9.59 -7.75 -1.97
N GLY A 118 -10.28 -8.68 -1.31
CA GLY A 118 -9.65 -9.81 -0.63
C GLY A 118 -8.76 -10.66 -1.55
N LYS A 119 -9.14 -10.79 -2.85
CA LYS A 119 -8.33 -11.48 -3.85
C LYS A 119 -6.90 -10.95 -3.96
N SER A 120 -6.71 -9.64 -3.77
CA SER A 120 -5.36 -9.02 -3.80
C SER A 120 -4.52 -9.53 -2.64
N ILE A 121 -5.11 -9.66 -1.46
CA ILE A 121 -4.43 -10.17 -0.26
C ILE A 121 -4.04 -11.65 -0.46
N PHE A 122 -4.96 -12.47 -0.99
CA PHE A 122 -4.64 -13.87 -1.31
C PHE A 122 -3.53 -13.99 -2.35
N THR A 123 -3.50 -13.10 -3.35
CA THR A 123 -2.43 -13.06 -4.35
C THR A 123 -1.09 -12.66 -3.71
N MET A 124 -1.07 -11.67 -2.82
CA MET A 124 0.13 -11.27 -2.08
C MET A 124 0.68 -12.42 -1.21
N LEU A 125 -0.19 -13.17 -0.52
CA LEU A 125 0.21 -14.36 0.25
C LEU A 125 0.87 -15.41 -0.65
N LYS A 126 0.28 -15.70 -1.82
CA LYS A 126 0.83 -16.65 -2.80
C LYS A 126 2.16 -16.18 -3.40
N ALA A 127 2.32 -14.88 -3.60
CA ALA A 127 3.57 -14.31 -4.08
C ALA A 127 4.74 -14.52 -3.10
N ASN A 128 4.44 -14.76 -1.83
CA ASN A 128 5.38 -15.14 -0.77
C ASN A 128 6.60 -14.20 -0.67
N LYS A 129 6.36 -12.89 -0.78
CA LYS A 129 7.41 -11.87 -0.64
C LYS A 129 7.51 -11.41 0.81
N ASP A 130 8.70 -10.96 1.22
CA ASP A 130 8.96 -10.49 2.58
C ASP A 130 8.10 -9.28 2.92
N ILE A 131 8.11 -8.29 2.02
CA ILE A 131 7.23 -7.11 2.02
C ILE A 131 6.60 -7.00 0.65
N ILE A 132 5.28 -6.90 0.60
CA ILE A 132 4.52 -6.68 -0.63
C ILE A 132 3.32 -5.78 -0.36
N SER A 133 3.08 -4.81 -1.22
CA SER A 133 1.96 -3.87 -1.10
C SER A 133 1.12 -3.81 -2.36
N VAL A 134 -0.10 -3.30 -2.24
CA VAL A 134 -0.88 -2.80 -3.38
C VAL A 134 -0.82 -1.28 -3.35
N PRO A 135 -0.10 -0.64 -4.28
CA PRO A 135 -0.02 0.82 -4.30
C PRO A 135 -1.37 1.42 -4.69
N TYR A 136 -1.77 2.45 -3.96
CA TYR A 136 -3.01 3.18 -4.16
C TYR A 136 -2.73 4.61 -4.67
N PRO A 137 -3.68 5.22 -5.42
CA PRO A 137 -3.51 6.58 -5.92
C PRO A 137 -3.53 7.59 -4.78
N LEU A 138 -2.76 8.67 -4.90
CA LEU A 138 -2.89 9.82 -4.01
C LEU A 138 -4.25 10.51 -4.20
N LYS A 139 -4.76 11.16 -3.15
CA LYS A 139 -6.02 11.94 -3.16
C LYS A 139 -5.84 13.27 -3.90
N THR A 140 -5.32 13.21 -5.11
CA THR A 140 -5.12 14.36 -6.00
C THR A 140 -5.40 13.98 -7.44
N LEU A 141 -5.90 14.92 -8.21
CA LEU A 141 -6.21 14.77 -9.63
C LEU A 141 -5.21 15.59 -10.44
N MET A 142 -4.40 14.95 -11.24
CA MET A 142 -3.33 15.54 -12.06
C MET A 142 -3.89 16.00 -13.41
N TRP A 143 -4.71 17.06 -13.41
CA TRP A 143 -5.36 17.58 -14.61
C TRP A 143 -4.37 18.03 -15.69
N ASP A 144 -3.29 18.72 -15.30
CA ASP A 144 -2.26 19.18 -16.24
C ASP A 144 -1.58 18.02 -16.96
N LYS A 145 -1.30 16.93 -16.22
CA LYS A 145 -0.76 15.69 -16.79
C LYS A 145 -1.70 15.06 -17.81
N ALA A 146 -2.99 14.98 -17.49
CA ALA A 146 -3.99 14.43 -18.40
C ALA A 146 -4.14 15.33 -19.66
N PHE A 147 -4.18 16.65 -19.49
CA PHE A 147 -4.27 17.61 -20.57
C PHE A 147 -3.04 17.54 -21.51
N LYS A 148 -1.83 17.48 -20.97
CA LYS A 148 -0.61 17.28 -21.75
C LYS A 148 -0.66 16.00 -22.60
N LYS A 149 -1.05 14.88 -21.99
CA LYS A 149 -1.22 13.60 -22.73
C LYS A 149 -2.29 13.67 -23.82
N MET A 150 -3.34 14.46 -23.61
CA MET A 150 -4.36 14.70 -24.61
C MET A 150 -3.81 15.48 -25.80
N GLN A 151 -3.02 16.53 -25.53
CA GLN A 151 -2.32 17.31 -26.58
C GLN A 151 -1.32 16.45 -27.37
N GLU A 152 -0.69 15.48 -26.72
CA GLU A 152 0.23 14.51 -27.35
C GLU A 152 -0.49 13.39 -28.11
N GLY A 153 -1.82 13.38 -28.14
CA GLY A 153 -2.62 12.35 -28.81
C GLY A 153 -2.61 10.97 -28.15
N LYS A 154 -2.17 10.90 -26.89
CA LYS A 154 -2.07 9.66 -26.10
C LYS A 154 -3.39 9.28 -25.41
N ILE A 155 -4.34 10.22 -25.30
CA ILE A 155 -5.67 10.00 -24.73
C ILE A 155 -6.66 9.82 -25.88
N LYS A 156 -7.31 8.66 -25.93
CA LYS A 156 -8.27 8.28 -26.98
C LYS A 156 -9.67 7.99 -26.44
N SER A 157 -9.82 7.92 -25.11
CA SER A 157 -11.08 7.57 -24.45
C SER A 157 -11.23 8.27 -23.11
N PRO A 158 -12.45 8.39 -22.56
CA PRO A 158 -12.68 8.87 -21.20
C PRO A 158 -11.93 8.05 -20.14
N ASP A 159 -11.72 6.76 -20.37
CA ASP A 159 -10.96 5.90 -19.44
C ASP A 159 -9.48 6.21 -19.45
N ASP A 160 -8.92 6.65 -20.58
CA ASP A 160 -7.53 7.12 -20.63
C ASP A 160 -7.35 8.42 -19.83
N ILE A 161 -8.36 9.31 -19.85
CA ILE A 161 -8.37 10.50 -19.00
C ILE A 161 -8.31 10.07 -17.53
N ARG A 162 -9.24 9.21 -17.08
CA ARG A 162 -9.30 8.74 -15.70
C ARG A 162 -7.96 8.15 -15.24
N ARG A 163 -7.38 7.25 -16.03
CA ARG A 163 -6.08 6.64 -15.73
C ARG A 163 -4.95 7.66 -15.63
N SER A 164 -5.00 8.70 -16.44
CA SER A 164 -3.97 9.75 -16.47
C SER A 164 -4.04 10.73 -15.31
N LEU A 165 -5.16 10.79 -14.59
CA LEU A 165 -5.35 11.69 -13.46
C LEU A 165 -4.63 11.22 -12.18
N HIS A 166 -4.21 9.97 -12.10
CA HIS A 166 -3.66 9.41 -10.88
C HIS A 166 -2.13 9.45 -10.82
N THR A 167 -1.60 9.57 -9.62
CA THR A 167 -0.20 9.36 -9.27
C THR A 167 -0.10 8.46 -8.03
N TYR A 168 0.98 7.70 -7.92
CA TYR A 168 1.15 6.68 -6.88
C TYR A 168 2.43 6.94 -6.09
N PRO A 169 2.39 6.87 -4.74
CA PRO A 169 3.55 7.09 -3.88
C PRO A 169 4.43 5.82 -3.86
N MET A 170 5.18 5.59 -4.93
CA MET A 170 6.03 4.41 -5.07
C MET A 170 7.32 4.76 -5.81
N LYS A 171 8.41 4.12 -5.43
CA LYS A 171 9.70 4.22 -6.13
C LYS A 171 10.17 2.85 -6.60
N VAL A 172 10.88 2.82 -7.72
CA VAL A 172 11.45 1.61 -8.31
C VAL A 172 12.98 1.68 -8.32
N PRO A 173 13.68 0.54 -8.29
CA PRO A 173 15.15 0.51 -8.34
C PRO A 173 15.69 1.12 -9.63
N ASP A 174 15.09 0.77 -10.76
CA ASP A 174 15.44 1.26 -12.10
C ASP A 174 14.18 1.42 -12.94
N ALA A 175 13.86 2.66 -13.29
CA ALA A 175 12.69 3.00 -14.10
C ALA A 175 12.75 2.47 -15.54
N ASN A 176 13.97 2.23 -16.05
CA ASN A 176 14.19 1.73 -17.41
C ASN A 176 14.21 0.20 -17.49
N ASN A 177 14.18 -0.52 -16.35
CA ASN A 177 14.26 -1.98 -16.31
C ASN A 177 13.30 -2.55 -15.27
N ILE A 178 12.01 -2.35 -15.49
CA ILE A 178 10.96 -2.87 -14.63
C ILE A 178 10.63 -4.29 -15.07
N LYS A 179 10.80 -5.25 -14.15
CA LYS A 179 10.45 -6.65 -14.36
C LYS A 179 9.15 -6.98 -13.64
N LEU A 180 8.17 -7.42 -14.40
CA LEU A 180 6.87 -7.84 -13.89
C LEU A 180 6.76 -9.38 -13.95
N ASN A 181 6.45 -9.99 -12.81
CA ASN A 181 6.19 -11.43 -12.72
C ASN A 181 4.84 -11.67 -12.05
N LYS A 182 3.84 -12.14 -12.80
CA LYS A 182 2.46 -12.37 -12.31
C LYS A 182 1.88 -11.16 -11.57
N GLY A 183 2.09 -9.96 -12.10
CA GLY A 183 1.62 -8.72 -11.52
C GLY A 183 2.45 -8.19 -10.33
N VAL A 184 3.56 -8.84 -10.01
CA VAL A 184 4.47 -8.45 -8.92
C VAL A 184 5.75 -7.88 -9.49
N MET A 185 6.17 -6.72 -9.00
CA MET A 185 7.43 -6.06 -9.34
C MET A 185 8.23 -5.71 -8.08
N GLU A 186 9.55 -5.62 -8.22
CA GLU A 186 10.42 -5.10 -7.16
C GLU A 186 10.30 -3.57 -7.10
N VAL A 187 10.23 -3.04 -5.88
CA VAL A 187 10.18 -1.60 -5.61
C VAL A 187 11.21 -1.25 -4.53
N THR A 188 11.67 -0.01 -4.50
CA THR A 188 12.48 0.47 -3.38
C THR A 188 11.59 0.93 -2.24
N ASP A 189 10.57 1.69 -2.54
CA ASP A 189 9.67 2.28 -1.55
C ASP A 189 8.23 2.10 -2.01
N SER A 190 7.34 1.79 -1.07
CA SER A 190 5.92 1.56 -1.32
C SER A 190 5.08 2.01 -0.13
N PRO A 191 3.84 2.47 -0.37
CA PRO A 191 2.98 2.94 0.70
C PRO A 191 2.46 1.79 1.56
N THR A 192 2.22 2.07 2.83
CA THR A 192 1.77 1.07 3.83
C THR A 192 0.26 0.89 3.89
N GLY A 193 -0.54 1.73 3.27
CA GLY A 193 -2.00 1.65 3.37
C GLY A 193 -2.66 0.39 2.80
N CYS A 194 -1.89 -0.48 2.13
CA CYS A 194 -2.22 -1.88 1.86
C CYS A 194 -0.91 -2.67 1.70
N MET A 195 -0.29 -3.06 2.82
CA MET A 195 1.02 -3.70 2.85
C MET A 195 1.02 -4.96 3.71
N LEU A 196 1.43 -6.08 3.12
CA LEU A 196 1.61 -7.36 3.79
C LEU A 196 3.09 -7.57 4.12
N ILE A 197 3.39 -7.89 5.38
CA ILE A 197 4.73 -8.04 5.93
C ILE A 197 4.81 -9.39 6.63
N LYS A 198 5.81 -10.22 6.30
CA LYS A 198 6.06 -11.47 7.03
C LYS A 198 6.56 -11.20 8.44
N ARG A 199 6.23 -12.07 9.38
CA ARG A 199 6.70 -12.00 10.78
C ARG A 199 8.23 -11.96 10.85
N GLU A 200 8.90 -12.80 10.08
CA GLU A 200 10.36 -12.90 10.05
C GLU A 200 11.06 -11.58 9.67
N VAL A 201 10.38 -10.68 8.93
CA VAL A 201 10.89 -9.33 8.62
C VAL A 201 10.99 -8.51 9.90
N ILE A 202 9.92 -8.45 10.67
CA ILE A 202 9.87 -7.67 11.91
C ILE A 202 10.84 -8.25 12.94
N GLU A 203 10.89 -9.58 13.08
CA GLU A 203 11.79 -10.26 14.01
C GLU A 203 13.27 -10.01 13.66
N LYS A 204 13.63 -10.07 12.39
CA LYS A 204 14.97 -9.74 11.91
C LYS A 204 15.33 -8.27 12.11
N MET A 205 14.37 -7.36 11.92
CA MET A 205 14.58 -5.94 12.18
C MET A 205 14.78 -5.66 13.67
N ILE A 206 14.06 -6.36 14.56
CA ILE A 206 14.26 -6.29 16.02
C ILE A 206 15.69 -6.68 16.38
N GLU A 207 16.18 -7.78 15.83
CA GLU A 207 17.55 -8.27 16.08
C GLU A 207 18.61 -7.25 15.62
N LYS A 208 18.38 -6.60 14.47
CA LYS A 208 19.37 -5.72 13.82
C LYS A 208 19.30 -4.26 14.26
N TYR A 209 18.19 -3.83 14.82
CA TYR A 209 17.97 -2.45 15.28
C TYR A 209 17.54 -2.41 16.76
N PRO A 210 18.36 -2.92 17.70
CA PRO A 210 18.02 -2.91 19.14
C PRO A 210 17.83 -1.50 19.70
N ASP A 211 18.48 -0.50 19.12
CA ASP A 211 18.38 0.92 19.45
C ASP A 211 17.00 1.53 19.13
N LYS A 212 16.20 0.87 18.31
CA LYS A 212 14.83 1.32 17.97
C LYS A 212 13.78 0.84 18.98
N GLN A 213 14.15 0.09 20.00
CA GLN A 213 13.22 -0.26 21.07
C GLN A 213 12.83 0.99 21.86
N ILE A 214 11.54 1.15 22.09
CA ILE A 214 10.96 2.28 22.83
C ILE A 214 9.97 1.80 23.88
N VAL A 215 9.73 2.63 24.88
CA VAL A 215 8.63 2.47 25.82
C VAL A 215 7.58 3.52 25.53
N GLN A 216 6.42 3.09 25.04
CA GLN A 216 5.31 3.97 24.77
C GLN A 216 4.42 4.13 26.00
N LYS A 217 4.32 5.36 26.51
CA LYS A 217 3.33 5.76 27.52
C LYS A 217 2.20 6.50 26.82
N THR A 218 1.02 5.94 26.78
CA THR A 218 -0.11 6.50 26.04
C THR A 218 -1.44 6.17 26.69
N VAL A 219 -2.51 6.79 26.20
CA VAL A 219 -3.88 6.44 26.57
C VAL A 219 -4.52 5.71 25.39
N ILE A 220 -4.95 4.48 25.63
CA ILE A 220 -5.70 3.67 24.65
C ILE A 220 -7.06 3.38 25.25
N ASN A 221 -8.13 3.72 24.54
CA ASN A 221 -9.53 3.53 24.99
C ASN A 221 -9.79 4.08 26.40
N GLY A 222 -9.25 5.28 26.69
CA GLY A 222 -9.42 5.96 27.99
C GLY A 222 -8.57 5.41 29.14
N GLN A 223 -7.70 4.45 28.90
CA GLN A 223 -6.82 3.86 29.91
C GLN A 223 -5.36 4.20 29.63
N TYR A 224 -4.61 4.51 30.70
CA TYR A 224 -3.16 4.64 30.59
C TYR A 224 -2.53 3.29 30.30
N VAL A 225 -1.82 3.20 29.19
CA VAL A 225 -1.13 1.99 28.75
C VAL A 225 0.36 2.26 28.71
N ASN A 226 1.12 1.36 29.32
CA ASN A 226 2.56 1.30 29.21
C ASN A 226 2.94 0.11 28.35
N LYS A 227 3.40 0.37 27.13
CA LYS A 227 3.88 -0.65 26.17
C LYS A 227 5.41 -0.66 26.18
N PRO A 228 6.05 -1.57 26.97
CA PRO A 228 7.51 -1.61 27.08
C PRO A 228 8.21 -2.25 25.88
N ASN A 229 7.46 -3.05 25.08
CA ASN A 229 8.00 -3.82 23.96
C ASN A 229 7.50 -3.25 22.62
N MET A 230 7.74 -1.97 22.41
CA MET A 230 7.49 -1.31 21.14
C MET A 230 8.79 -1.06 20.38
N TRP A 231 8.66 -0.98 19.07
CA TRP A 231 9.76 -0.74 18.14
C TRP A 231 9.41 0.42 17.23
N ASN A 232 10.26 1.44 17.17
CA ASN A 232 10.07 2.63 16.34
C ASN A 232 10.55 2.38 14.91
N PHE A 233 9.93 1.41 14.23
CA PHE A 233 10.25 1.09 12.83
C PHE A 233 9.56 2.02 11.85
N PHE A 234 8.38 2.50 12.20
CA PHE A 234 7.62 3.49 11.44
C PHE A 234 7.87 4.87 12.02
N ASP A 235 8.99 5.46 11.67
CA ASP A 235 9.36 6.83 12.01
C ASP A 235 9.68 7.57 10.71
N THR A 236 9.63 8.90 10.77
CA THR A 236 10.06 9.72 9.65
C THR A 236 11.57 9.84 9.64
N LEU A 237 12.18 9.83 8.46
CA LEU A 237 13.62 9.98 8.31
C LEU A 237 13.96 11.28 7.57
N HIS A 238 14.82 12.10 8.20
CA HIS A 238 15.46 13.21 7.54
C HIS A 238 16.79 12.73 6.92
N ASP A 239 16.95 12.95 5.61
CA ASP A 239 18.23 12.77 4.93
C ASP A 239 18.98 14.12 4.88
N PRO A 240 20.05 14.31 5.67
CA PRO A 240 20.75 15.58 5.73
C PRO A 240 21.56 15.87 4.46
N LYS A 241 21.91 14.86 3.67
CA LYS A 241 22.68 15.01 2.41
C LYS A 241 21.77 15.48 1.28
N GLU A 242 20.66 14.80 1.11
CA GLU A 242 19.65 15.14 0.07
C GLU A 242 18.74 16.29 0.52
N LYS A 243 18.75 16.67 1.79
CA LYS A 243 17.85 17.65 2.42
C LYS A 243 16.38 17.30 2.18
N THR A 244 16.07 15.99 2.19
CA THR A 244 14.75 15.45 1.97
C THR A 244 14.18 14.82 3.23
N TYR A 245 12.87 14.67 3.23
CA TYR A 245 12.13 14.04 4.31
C TYR A 245 11.43 12.79 3.76
N ASN A 246 11.71 11.63 4.35
CA ASN A 246 11.01 10.39 4.02
C ASN A 246 9.89 10.17 5.03
N GLY A 247 8.68 9.91 4.54
CA GLY A 247 7.57 9.45 5.36
C GLY A 247 7.86 8.09 6.00
N GLU A 248 7.03 7.71 6.96
CA GLU A 248 7.21 6.50 7.77
C GLU A 248 7.20 5.21 6.94
N ASP A 249 6.45 5.19 5.86
CA ASP A 249 6.33 4.08 4.92
C ASP A 249 7.65 3.85 4.14
N PHE A 250 8.22 4.91 3.59
CA PHE A 250 9.50 4.86 2.87
C PHE A 250 10.68 4.63 3.82
N ALA A 251 10.60 5.19 5.02
CA ALA A 251 11.58 4.95 6.07
C ALA A 251 11.61 3.47 6.50
N PHE A 252 10.44 2.85 6.66
CA PHE A 252 10.34 1.42 6.95
C PHE A 252 10.91 0.56 5.82
N CYS A 253 10.55 0.86 4.57
CA CYS A 253 11.12 0.17 3.40
C CYS A 253 12.64 0.31 3.35
N LYS A 254 13.17 1.49 3.65
CA LYS A 254 14.62 1.73 3.71
C LYS A 254 15.30 0.87 4.77
N LEU A 255 14.75 0.82 5.99
CA LEU A 255 15.32 -0.01 7.07
C LEU A 255 15.42 -1.49 6.65
N TRP A 256 14.40 -2.02 5.98
CA TRP A 256 14.43 -3.39 5.48
C TRP A 256 15.47 -3.59 4.37
N ARG A 257 15.58 -2.65 3.43
CA ARG A 257 16.58 -2.70 2.35
C ARG A 257 18.01 -2.57 2.86
N ASP A 258 18.24 -1.76 3.89
CA ASP A 258 19.56 -1.62 4.52
C ASP A 258 20.07 -2.95 5.13
N LEU A 259 19.16 -3.90 5.42
CA LEU A 259 19.48 -5.27 5.83
C LEU A 259 19.62 -6.26 4.65
N GLY A 260 19.60 -5.77 3.41
CA GLY A 260 19.66 -6.58 2.19
C GLY A 260 18.32 -7.19 1.79
N GLY A 261 17.22 -6.77 2.42
CA GLY A 261 15.86 -7.19 2.07
C GLY A 261 15.35 -6.50 0.80
N LYS A 262 14.21 -7.00 0.28
CA LYS A 262 13.56 -6.47 -0.92
C LYS A 262 12.10 -6.14 -0.63
N CYS A 263 11.63 -5.03 -1.19
CA CYS A 263 10.22 -4.65 -1.19
C CYS A 263 9.61 -4.94 -2.56
N HIS A 264 8.32 -5.27 -2.58
CA HIS A 264 7.59 -5.59 -3.80
C HIS A 264 6.25 -4.87 -3.83
N ALA A 265 5.72 -4.71 -5.04
CA ALA A 265 4.36 -4.21 -5.27
C ALA A 265 3.59 -5.17 -6.17
N TYR A 266 2.34 -5.43 -5.84
CA TYR A 266 1.36 -6.11 -6.68
C TYR A 266 0.47 -5.04 -7.33
N ILE A 267 0.51 -4.91 -8.65
CA ILE A 267 0.04 -3.72 -9.36
C ILE A 267 -1.16 -3.95 -10.29
N THR A 268 -1.72 -5.16 -10.33
CA THR A 268 -2.77 -5.49 -11.32
C THR A 268 -4.19 -5.36 -10.82
N ASP A 269 -4.40 -5.31 -9.51
CA ASP A 269 -5.74 -5.15 -8.96
C ASP A 269 -6.05 -3.69 -8.63
N ALA A 270 -7.31 -3.30 -8.84
CA ALA A 270 -7.78 -1.99 -8.46
C ALA A 270 -7.90 -1.87 -6.93
N ILE A 271 -7.49 -0.73 -6.43
CA ILE A 271 -7.61 -0.31 -5.05
C ILE A 271 -8.15 1.12 -5.02
N VAL A 272 -8.95 1.47 -4.03
CA VAL A 272 -9.56 2.80 -3.94
C VAL A 272 -9.08 3.51 -2.68
N HIS A 273 -8.57 4.71 -2.85
CA HIS A 273 -8.24 5.62 -1.76
C HIS A 273 -9.39 6.59 -1.59
N VAL A 274 -10.19 6.41 -0.55
CA VAL A 274 -11.39 7.20 -0.28
C VAL A 274 -11.00 8.54 0.32
N GLY A 275 -11.61 9.62 -0.17
CA GLY A 275 -11.39 10.97 0.33
C GLY A 275 -12.49 11.91 -0.10
N GLU A 276 -12.52 13.07 0.50
CA GLU A 276 -13.46 14.15 0.13
C GLU A 276 -13.03 14.78 -1.19
N HIS A 277 -14.01 15.08 -2.04
CA HIS A 277 -13.84 15.87 -3.24
C HIS A 277 -14.81 17.04 -3.25
N GLN A 278 -14.28 18.25 -3.45
CA GLN A 278 -15.09 19.45 -3.57
C GLN A 278 -15.53 19.63 -5.03
N TYR A 279 -16.83 19.60 -5.26
CA TYR A 279 -17.42 19.87 -6.58
C TYR A 279 -17.70 21.37 -6.68
N GLN A 280 -16.79 22.11 -7.33
CA GLN A 280 -16.94 23.54 -7.55
C GLN A 280 -17.36 23.81 -8.99
N GLY A 281 -18.36 24.64 -9.17
CA GLY A 281 -18.85 25.03 -10.50
C GLY A 281 -19.50 26.41 -10.47
N LYS A 282 -19.58 27.04 -11.63
CA LYS A 282 -20.27 28.27 -11.88
C LYS A 282 -21.16 28.08 -13.11
N PHE A 283 -22.47 28.06 -12.93
CA PHE A 283 -23.40 27.76 -14.01
C PHE A 283 -23.29 28.72 -15.21
N TYR A 284 -22.87 29.97 -14.95
CA TYR A 284 -22.61 30.93 -16.02
C TYR A 284 -21.55 30.43 -17.02
N ASP A 285 -20.49 29.79 -16.53
CA ASP A 285 -19.39 29.30 -17.38
C ASP A 285 -19.88 28.16 -18.26
N GLU A 286 -20.81 27.33 -17.79
CA GLU A 286 -21.47 26.29 -18.58
C GLU A 286 -22.31 26.88 -19.71
N LEU A 287 -23.04 27.96 -19.42
CA LEU A 287 -23.87 28.62 -20.42
C LEU A 287 -23.07 29.25 -21.56
N ILE A 288 -21.85 29.75 -21.30
CA ILE A 288 -21.04 30.38 -22.33
C ILE A 288 -20.17 29.38 -23.09
N SER A 289 -19.82 28.25 -22.51
CA SER A 289 -19.04 27.17 -23.15
C SER A 289 -19.86 26.32 -24.10
N SER A 290 -21.20 26.39 -24.00
CA SER A 290 -22.15 25.65 -24.87
C SER A 290 -22.52 26.39 -26.17
N LYS A 291 -21.93 27.58 -26.37
CA LYS A 291 -22.05 28.37 -27.60
C LYS A 291 -20.82 28.21 -28.49
#